data_96e4ab9e20852b0dc90a7ad93d42e974
#
_entry.id   96e4ab9e20852b0dc90a7ad93d42e974
#
_cell.length_a   1.000
_cell.length_b   1.000
_cell.length_c   1.000
_cell.angle_alpha   90.00
_cell.angle_beta   90.00
_cell.angle_gamma   90.00
#
_symmetry.space_group_name_H-M   'P 1'
#
loop_
_entity.id
_entity.type
_entity.pdbx_description
1 polymer ?
#
loop_
_entity_poly.entity_id
_entity_poly.type
_entity_poly.pdbx_seq_one_letter_code
_entity_poly.pdbx_strand_id
1 'polypeptide(L)'
;MTLRSQGKSSLPPIIDIHIHVQPNDAIKPEALDLVRRGRRDNDDILKYARSAKEFLKFLDEAEIERAGIINYVSPDVIGYTAEVNDWVAKYCSADPRRLLAFGSVHPKYIFDAAAEVTRLKKLGIRGLKVHPSHQLFAPNEYRSGLGPLRAMYERAEELALPVMIHTGTSIFPGARNVYAQPILADDVGVDFPNLVVILAHGGRPLWMNEAFFLVRRHKNMYMDISGIPPQKVMEHFPRIEEIADKVLFGTDWPGPGVPGVKGNIEKFRALPIAPTAQQKILYDNAARLFPV
;
A
#
# COMPACT_ATOMS: atom_id res chain seq x y z
N MET A 1 44.72 1.78 12.37
CA MET A 1 43.78 1.76 11.23
C MET A 1 42.94 0.50 11.36
N THR A 2 41.82 0.56 12.10
CA THR A 2 41.01 -0.59 12.47
C THR A 2 39.77 -0.55 11.62
N LEU A 3 39.71 -1.41 10.60
CA LEU A 3 38.53 -1.64 9.78
C LEU A 3 37.43 -2.25 10.66
N ARG A 4 36.42 -1.49 10.98
CA ARG A 4 35.16 -2.04 11.50
C ARG A 4 34.49 -2.81 10.36
N SER A 5 34.57 -4.14 10.41
CA SER A 5 33.69 -5.01 9.65
C SER A 5 32.26 -4.77 10.17
N GLN A 6 31.46 -4.05 9.40
CA GLN A 6 30.01 -4.06 9.61
C GLN A 6 29.56 -5.48 9.23
N GLY A 7 29.28 -6.30 10.25
CA GLY A 7 28.59 -7.57 10.08
C GLY A 7 27.24 -7.27 9.45
N LYS A 8 27.05 -7.70 8.19
CA LYS A 8 25.72 -7.70 7.56
C LYS A 8 24.81 -8.53 8.46
N SER A 9 23.69 -7.96 8.86
CA SER A 9 22.60 -8.70 9.53
C SER A 9 22.36 -10.02 8.78
N SER A 10 22.32 -11.15 9.51
CA SER A 10 22.02 -12.46 8.93
C SER A 10 20.54 -12.60 8.53
N LEU A 11 19.74 -11.57 8.83
CA LEU A 11 18.31 -11.52 8.53
C LEU A 11 18.07 -10.94 7.12
N PRO A 12 17.03 -11.43 6.43
CA PRO A 12 16.67 -10.90 5.11
C PRO A 12 16.34 -9.40 5.19
N PRO A 13 16.71 -8.62 4.16
CA PRO A 13 16.28 -7.24 4.06
C PRO A 13 14.75 -7.15 4.00
N ILE A 14 14.20 -5.97 4.24
CA ILE A 14 12.76 -5.75 4.30
C ILE A 14 12.35 -4.67 3.31
N ILE A 15 11.26 -4.93 2.60
CA ILE A 15 10.51 -3.90 1.88
C ILE A 15 9.13 -3.78 2.54
N ASP A 16 8.88 -2.65 3.19
CA ASP A 16 7.54 -2.31 3.68
C ASP A 16 6.78 -1.59 2.56
N ILE A 17 5.88 -2.31 1.88
CA ILE A 17 5.20 -1.77 0.70
C ILE A 17 4.06 -0.81 1.04
N HIS A 18 3.72 -0.62 2.33
CA HIS A 18 2.52 0.11 2.72
C HIS A 18 2.76 1.00 3.96
N ILE A 19 3.26 2.20 3.72
CA ILE A 19 3.45 3.23 4.75
C ILE A 19 2.77 4.53 4.30
N HIS A 20 2.12 5.23 5.24
CA HIS A 20 1.46 6.51 5.00
C HIS A 20 2.29 7.68 5.52
N VAL A 21 3.21 8.20 4.71
CA VAL A 21 3.78 9.53 4.92
C VAL A 21 3.02 10.51 4.05
N GLN A 22 2.37 11.51 4.65
CA GLN A 22 1.32 12.29 4.00
C GLN A 22 1.40 13.78 4.36
N PRO A 23 0.89 14.70 3.50
CA PRO A 23 0.80 16.12 3.81
C PRO A 23 -0.31 16.39 4.85
N ASN A 24 0.07 16.44 6.13
CA ASN A 24 -0.88 16.57 7.23
C ASN A 24 -1.75 17.84 7.18
N ASP A 25 -1.28 18.89 6.52
CA ASP A 25 -1.99 20.16 6.42
C ASP A 25 -3.21 20.10 5.46
N ALA A 26 -3.28 19.07 4.61
CA ALA A 26 -4.35 18.86 3.63
C ALA A 26 -5.40 17.84 4.09
N ILE A 27 -5.24 17.25 5.28
CA ILE A 27 -6.17 16.24 5.81
C ILE A 27 -7.33 16.94 6.56
N LYS A 28 -8.55 16.42 6.43
CA LYS A 28 -9.70 16.91 7.20
C LYS A 28 -9.49 16.71 8.70
N PRO A 29 -9.90 17.65 9.57
CA PRO A 29 -9.68 17.57 11.01
C PRO A 29 -10.16 16.25 11.63
N GLU A 30 -11.37 15.80 11.28
CA GLU A 30 -11.95 14.57 11.80
C GLU A 30 -11.18 13.30 11.38
N ALA A 31 -10.60 13.32 10.19
CA ALA A 31 -9.73 12.23 9.71
C ALA A 31 -8.36 12.26 10.42
N LEU A 32 -7.81 13.46 10.62
CA LEU A 32 -6.55 13.66 11.34
C LEU A 32 -6.66 13.22 12.80
N ASP A 33 -7.77 13.53 13.46
CA ASP A 33 -8.05 13.11 14.84
C ASP A 33 -8.07 11.59 14.98
N LEU A 34 -8.64 10.88 14.00
CA LEU A 34 -8.62 9.41 13.98
C LEU A 34 -7.21 8.84 13.86
N VAL A 35 -6.40 9.40 12.96
CA VAL A 35 -5.01 8.98 12.79
C VAL A 35 -4.20 9.20 14.05
N ARG A 36 -4.40 10.33 14.73
CA ARG A 36 -3.65 10.73 15.93
C ARG A 36 -4.13 10.07 17.23
N ARG A 37 -5.34 9.55 17.24
CA ARG A 37 -5.98 9.04 18.45
C ARG A 37 -5.20 7.93 19.13
N GLY A 38 -4.85 8.14 20.39
CA GLY A 38 -4.13 7.16 21.21
C GLY A 38 -2.67 6.92 20.84
N ARG A 39 -2.11 7.71 19.92
CA ARG A 39 -0.71 7.60 19.51
C ARG A 39 0.23 8.43 20.39
N ARG A 40 1.44 7.91 20.60
CA ARG A 40 2.52 8.60 21.32
C ARG A 40 3.60 9.16 20.38
N ASP A 41 3.58 8.79 19.09
CA ASP A 41 4.56 9.10 18.06
C ASP A 41 4.08 10.20 17.08
N ASN A 42 3.11 11.02 17.49
CA ASN A 42 2.54 12.08 16.62
C ASN A 42 3.59 13.10 16.15
N ASP A 43 4.53 13.47 17.00
CA ASP A 43 5.60 14.42 16.65
C ASP A 43 6.56 13.81 15.63
N ASP A 44 6.86 12.52 15.74
CA ASP A 44 7.67 11.80 14.77
C ASP A 44 6.96 11.69 13.40
N ILE A 45 5.67 11.41 13.38
CA ILE A 45 4.86 11.40 12.15
C ILE A 45 4.96 12.74 11.42
N LEU A 46 4.80 13.85 12.16
CA LEU A 46 4.91 15.20 11.59
C LEU A 46 6.32 15.49 11.11
N LYS A 47 7.34 15.10 11.86
CA LYS A 47 8.76 15.24 11.50
C LYS A 47 9.06 14.49 10.20
N TYR A 48 8.61 13.26 10.07
CA TYR A 48 8.83 12.45 8.87
C TYR A 48 8.06 12.99 7.66
N ALA A 49 6.84 13.47 7.83
CA ALA A 49 6.09 14.10 6.75
C ALA A 49 6.77 15.38 6.20
N ARG A 50 7.51 16.11 7.06
CA ARG A 50 8.25 17.32 6.69
C ARG A 50 9.63 17.04 6.10
N SER A 51 10.22 15.87 6.37
CA SER A 51 11.60 15.57 6.00
C SER A 51 11.79 14.12 5.57
N ALA A 52 11.92 13.91 4.27
CA ALA A 52 12.29 12.59 3.73
C ALA A 52 13.63 12.08 4.26
N LYS A 53 14.58 13.00 4.56
CA LYS A 53 15.86 12.63 5.17
C LYS A 53 15.69 12.02 6.57
N GLU A 54 14.80 12.59 7.40
CA GLU A 54 14.54 12.04 8.73
C GLU A 54 13.77 10.71 8.63
N PHE A 55 12.88 10.58 7.65
CA PHE A 55 12.21 9.34 7.39
C PHE A 55 13.15 8.23 6.89
N LEU A 56 14.12 8.56 6.03
CA LEU A 56 15.15 7.61 5.60
C LEU A 56 16.00 7.10 6.78
N LYS A 57 16.35 7.96 7.73
CA LYS A 57 17.03 7.53 8.98
C LYS A 57 16.14 6.56 9.79
N PHE A 58 14.86 6.87 9.91
CA PHE A 58 13.91 5.98 10.57
C PHE A 58 13.83 4.60 9.88
N LEU A 59 13.85 4.55 8.54
CA LEU A 59 13.91 3.30 7.80
C LEU A 59 15.21 2.52 8.09
N ASP A 60 16.36 3.23 8.20
CA ASP A 60 17.64 2.61 8.56
C ASP A 60 17.59 1.99 9.96
N GLU A 61 17.03 2.72 10.94
CA GLU A 61 16.84 2.23 12.30
C GLU A 61 15.87 1.05 12.42
N ALA A 62 14.90 0.97 11.49
CA ALA A 62 13.94 -0.12 11.40
C ALA A 62 14.40 -1.29 10.51
N GLU A 63 15.62 -1.22 9.94
CA GLU A 63 16.18 -2.20 8.99
C GLU A 63 15.34 -2.38 7.72
N ILE A 64 14.65 -1.32 7.27
CA ILE A 64 13.85 -1.29 6.05
C ILE A 64 14.71 -0.77 4.89
N GLU A 65 14.90 -1.61 3.88
CA GLU A 65 15.63 -1.23 2.67
C GLU A 65 14.81 -0.26 1.80
N ARG A 66 13.52 -0.57 1.59
CA ARG A 66 12.61 0.23 0.76
C ARG A 66 11.24 0.34 1.39
N ALA A 67 10.56 1.47 1.14
CA ALA A 67 9.21 1.71 1.62
C ALA A 67 8.28 2.19 0.50
N GLY A 68 7.09 1.61 0.40
CA GLY A 68 5.99 2.12 -0.41
C GLY A 68 5.30 3.27 0.31
N ILE A 69 5.37 4.48 -0.26
CA ILE A 69 4.76 5.69 0.31
C ILE A 69 3.38 5.88 -0.31
N ILE A 70 2.36 5.48 0.45
CA ILE A 70 0.99 5.41 -0.04
C ILE A 70 0.27 6.73 0.15
N ASN A 71 -0.15 7.32 -0.97
CA ASN A 71 -1.03 8.47 -1.00
C ASN A 71 -2.15 8.23 -2.02
N TYR A 72 -3.30 8.90 -1.83
CA TYR A 72 -4.44 8.76 -2.75
C TYR A 72 -5.37 9.96 -2.70
N VAL A 73 -5.96 10.25 -3.86
CA VAL A 73 -6.94 11.33 -4.01
C VAL A 73 -8.26 10.91 -3.36
N SER A 74 -8.72 11.64 -2.37
CA SER A 74 -9.98 11.39 -1.66
C SER A 74 -10.50 12.69 -1.02
N PRO A 75 -11.02 13.63 -1.82
CA PRO A 75 -11.47 14.92 -1.29
C PRO A 75 -12.68 14.78 -0.36
N ASP A 76 -13.54 13.79 -0.57
CA ASP A 76 -14.78 13.64 0.19
C ASP A 76 -14.56 13.10 1.60
N VAL A 77 -13.68 12.11 1.76
CA VAL A 77 -13.49 11.41 3.05
C VAL A 77 -12.25 11.91 3.79
N ILE A 78 -11.11 12.05 3.11
CA ILE A 78 -9.84 12.41 3.76
C ILE A 78 -9.51 13.89 3.57
N GLY A 79 -9.87 14.50 2.43
CA GLY A 79 -9.55 15.87 2.08
C GLY A 79 -8.50 16.01 0.97
N TYR A 80 -7.79 14.94 0.61
CA TYR A 80 -6.72 15.01 -0.37
C TYR A 80 -7.23 15.21 -1.79
N THR A 81 -6.80 16.31 -2.41
CA THR A 81 -6.98 16.60 -3.84
C THR A 81 -5.91 15.90 -4.69
N ALA A 82 -5.95 16.10 -6.01
CA ALA A 82 -4.92 15.58 -6.93
C ALA A 82 -3.49 16.09 -6.63
N GLU A 83 -3.34 17.19 -5.92
CA GLU A 83 -2.05 17.76 -5.49
C GLU A 83 -1.23 16.80 -4.63
N VAL A 84 -1.88 15.83 -3.96
CA VAL A 84 -1.18 14.80 -3.18
C VAL A 84 -0.23 13.96 -4.05
N ASN A 85 -0.50 13.83 -5.35
CA ASN A 85 0.35 13.12 -6.29
C ASN A 85 1.69 13.83 -6.51
N ASP A 86 1.65 15.15 -6.72
CA ASP A 86 2.85 15.98 -6.90
C ASP A 86 3.66 16.03 -5.60
N TRP A 87 2.97 16.11 -4.46
CA TRP A 87 3.60 16.06 -3.15
C TRP A 87 4.37 14.76 -2.93
N VAL A 88 3.76 13.58 -3.17
CA VAL A 88 4.42 12.30 -2.94
C VAL A 88 5.56 12.05 -3.91
N ALA A 89 5.40 12.46 -5.18
CA ALA A 89 6.47 12.38 -6.17
C ALA A 89 7.69 13.21 -5.74
N LYS A 90 7.47 14.47 -5.32
CA LYS A 90 8.51 15.34 -4.78
C LYS A 90 9.15 14.78 -3.51
N TYR A 91 8.36 14.26 -2.59
CA TYR A 91 8.85 13.65 -1.35
C TYR A 91 9.79 12.47 -1.64
N CYS A 92 9.36 11.54 -2.47
CA CYS A 92 10.11 10.34 -2.80
C CYS A 92 11.32 10.59 -3.71
N SER A 93 11.41 11.76 -4.37
CA SER A 93 12.59 12.13 -5.17
C SER A 93 13.86 12.31 -4.34
N ALA A 94 13.76 12.39 -3.01
CA ALA A 94 14.91 12.42 -2.10
C ALA A 94 15.77 11.14 -2.18
N ASP A 95 15.14 9.98 -2.37
CA ASP A 95 15.80 8.71 -2.73
C ASP A 95 14.79 7.80 -3.44
N PRO A 96 14.66 7.88 -4.77
CA PRO A 96 13.65 7.14 -5.53
C PRO A 96 13.92 5.63 -5.61
N ARG A 97 15.09 5.16 -5.18
CA ARG A 97 15.38 3.73 -5.07
C ARG A 97 14.84 3.15 -3.77
N ARG A 98 14.76 3.96 -2.71
CA ARG A 98 14.29 3.54 -1.39
C ARG A 98 12.84 3.92 -1.10
N LEU A 99 12.37 5.06 -1.63
CA LEU A 99 11.02 5.59 -1.42
C LEU A 99 10.20 5.37 -2.70
N LEU A 100 9.34 4.37 -2.68
CA LEU A 100 8.50 3.98 -3.81
C LEU A 100 7.20 4.80 -3.76
N ALA A 101 7.10 5.83 -4.59
CA ALA A 101 5.94 6.72 -4.62
C ALA A 101 4.70 6.02 -5.18
N PHE A 102 3.61 6.00 -4.42
CA PHE A 102 2.28 5.61 -4.89
C PHE A 102 1.42 6.86 -5.05
N GLY A 103 0.90 7.03 -6.27
CA GLY A 103 -0.07 8.08 -6.60
C GLY A 103 -1.47 7.52 -6.75
N SER A 104 -2.40 8.36 -7.18
CA SER A 104 -3.80 7.97 -7.30
C SER A 104 -4.51 8.79 -8.37
N VAL A 105 -5.48 8.17 -9.03
CA VAL A 105 -6.45 8.84 -9.89
C VAL A 105 -7.84 8.66 -9.28
N HIS A 106 -8.62 9.73 -9.20
CA HIS A 106 -10.01 9.64 -8.76
C HIS A 106 -10.94 9.73 -9.98
N PRO A 107 -11.51 8.60 -10.43
CA PRO A 107 -12.19 8.52 -11.72
C PRO A 107 -13.48 9.36 -11.81
N LYS A 108 -14.05 9.79 -10.67
CA LYS A 108 -15.23 10.67 -10.65
C LYS A 108 -14.87 12.17 -10.77
N TYR A 109 -13.57 12.52 -10.61
CA TYR A 109 -13.11 13.91 -10.61
C TYR A 109 -12.13 14.24 -11.74
N ILE A 110 -11.99 13.34 -12.70
CA ILE A 110 -11.10 13.50 -13.82
C ILE A 110 -11.78 13.13 -15.14
N PHE A 111 -11.51 13.91 -16.19
CA PHE A 111 -12.02 13.60 -17.52
C PHE A 111 -11.12 12.61 -18.26
N ASP A 112 -9.81 12.83 -18.24
CA ASP A 112 -8.82 11.99 -18.92
C ASP A 112 -7.92 11.28 -17.90
N ALA A 113 -8.40 10.13 -17.42
CA ALA A 113 -7.68 9.32 -16.46
C ALA A 113 -6.42 8.69 -17.06
N ALA A 114 -6.41 8.36 -18.36
CA ALA A 114 -5.25 7.77 -19.03
C ALA A 114 -4.10 8.78 -19.15
N ALA A 115 -4.40 10.05 -19.49
CA ALA A 115 -3.40 11.11 -19.50
C ALA A 115 -2.81 11.32 -18.11
N GLU A 116 -3.64 11.33 -17.06
CA GLU A 116 -3.15 11.46 -15.68
C GLU A 116 -2.25 10.30 -15.26
N VAL A 117 -2.61 9.04 -15.53
CA VAL A 117 -1.73 7.89 -15.27
C VAL A 117 -0.39 8.05 -15.98
N THR A 118 -0.43 8.52 -17.24
CA THR A 118 0.80 8.81 -18.00
C THR A 118 1.64 9.91 -17.35
N ARG A 119 1.02 10.97 -16.88
CA ARG A 119 1.67 12.07 -16.14
C ARG A 119 2.33 11.54 -14.86
N LEU A 120 1.60 10.76 -14.09
CA LEU A 120 2.07 10.18 -12.84
C LEU A 120 3.30 9.28 -13.06
N LYS A 121 3.27 8.43 -14.10
CA LYS A 121 4.44 7.60 -14.46
C LYS A 121 5.67 8.46 -14.76
N LYS A 122 5.50 9.58 -15.51
CA LYS A 122 6.58 10.53 -15.83
C LYS A 122 7.12 11.24 -14.58
N LEU A 123 6.30 11.48 -13.58
CA LEU A 123 6.70 12.06 -12.29
C LEU A 123 7.48 11.08 -11.39
N GLY A 124 7.62 9.81 -11.79
CA GLY A 124 8.32 8.80 -11.00
C GLY A 124 7.42 8.00 -10.06
N ILE A 125 6.09 8.09 -10.21
CA ILE A 125 5.16 7.22 -9.49
C ILE A 125 5.41 5.77 -9.90
N ARG A 126 5.49 4.89 -8.91
CA ARG A 126 5.86 3.47 -9.05
C ARG A 126 4.64 2.53 -8.95
N GLY A 127 3.53 2.99 -8.44
CA GLY A 127 2.26 2.27 -8.35
C GLY A 127 1.10 3.23 -8.13
N LEU A 128 -0.11 2.78 -8.41
CA LEU A 128 -1.32 3.53 -8.13
C LEU A 128 -2.02 2.97 -6.90
N LYS A 129 -2.59 3.85 -6.08
CA LYS A 129 -3.52 3.48 -4.99
C LYS A 129 -4.95 3.82 -5.38
N VAL A 130 -5.81 2.83 -5.30
CA VAL A 130 -7.27 2.95 -5.33
C VAL A 130 -7.79 2.66 -3.93
N HIS A 131 -8.61 3.54 -3.39
CA HIS A 131 -9.23 3.36 -2.07
C HIS A 131 -10.75 3.40 -2.18
N PRO A 132 -11.40 2.28 -2.56
CA PRO A 132 -12.81 2.26 -2.93
C PRO A 132 -13.73 2.84 -1.87
N SER A 133 -13.55 2.48 -0.59
CA SER A 133 -14.38 3.00 0.50
C SER A 133 -14.22 4.50 0.75
N HIS A 134 -13.08 5.11 0.41
CA HIS A 134 -12.83 6.56 0.56
C HIS A 134 -13.08 7.34 -0.73
N GLN A 135 -12.89 6.72 -1.89
CA GLN A 135 -13.18 7.31 -3.19
C GLN A 135 -14.62 7.06 -3.65
N LEU A 136 -15.40 6.30 -2.87
CA LEU A 136 -16.83 6.08 -3.01
C LEU A 136 -17.25 5.47 -4.35
N PHE A 137 -16.48 4.50 -4.85
CA PHE A 137 -16.81 3.68 -6.02
C PHE A 137 -16.31 2.24 -5.85
N ALA A 138 -16.95 1.29 -6.54
CA ALA A 138 -16.51 -0.10 -6.57
C ALA A 138 -15.33 -0.30 -7.54
N PRO A 139 -14.35 -1.19 -7.25
CA PRO A 139 -13.24 -1.48 -8.16
C PRO A 139 -13.68 -1.87 -9.58
N ASN A 140 -14.84 -2.50 -9.73
CA ASN A 140 -15.43 -2.92 -11.01
C ASN A 140 -16.51 -1.98 -11.54
N GLU A 141 -16.69 -0.77 -10.98
CA GLU A 141 -17.76 0.16 -11.39
C GLU A 141 -17.59 0.66 -12.85
N TYR A 142 -16.42 0.45 -13.47
CA TYR A 142 -16.23 0.66 -14.90
C TYR A 142 -17.17 -0.19 -15.77
N ARG A 143 -17.64 -1.33 -15.28
CA ARG A 143 -18.63 -2.19 -15.95
C ARG A 143 -20.05 -1.59 -15.91
N SER A 144 -20.26 -0.64 -15.01
CA SER A 144 -21.54 0.06 -14.80
C SER A 144 -21.50 1.53 -15.22
N GLY A 145 -20.54 1.91 -16.05
CA GLY A 145 -20.50 3.23 -16.68
C GLY A 145 -19.42 4.21 -16.18
N LEU A 146 -18.60 3.85 -15.19
CA LEU A 146 -17.49 4.70 -14.76
C LEU A 146 -16.29 4.55 -15.72
N GLY A 147 -16.43 5.09 -16.95
CA GLY A 147 -15.44 4.96 -18.03
C GLY A 147 -14.02 5.38 -17.66
N PRO A 148 -13.78 6.50 -16.92
CA PRO A 148 -12.44 6.89 -16.50
C PRO A 148 -11.73 5.85 -15.63
N LEU A 149 -12.48 5.01 -14.87
CA LEU A 149 -11.88 3.91 -14.10
C LEU A 149 -11.32 2.82 -15.03
N ARG A 150 -12.03 2.47 -16.12
CA ARG A 150 -11.53 1.56 -17.15
C ARG A 150 -10.26 2.10 -17.79
N ALA A 151 -10.29 3.36 -18.25
CA ALA A 151 -9.14 4.01 -18.88
C ALA A 151 -7.91 4.07 -17.95
N MET A 152 -8.13 4.25 -16.65
CA MET A 152 -7.05 4.18 -15.65
C MET A 152 -6.41 2.79 -15.60
N TYR A 153 -7.21 1.70 -15.53
CA TYR A 153 -6.69 0.33 -15.48
C TYR A 153 -5.98 -0.07 -16.78
N GLU A 154 -6.59 0.21 -17.94
CA GLU A 154 -5.98 -0.03 -19.25
C GLU A 154 -4.62 0.67 -19.36
N ARG A 155 -4.56 1.95 -18.97
CA ARG A 155 -3.30 2.69 -19.06
C ARG A 155 -2.27 2.24 -18.03
N ALA A 156 -2.68 1.83 -16.83
CA ALA A 156 -1.78 1.27 -15.83
C ALA A 156 -1.20 -0.07 -16.30
N GLU A 157 -2.00 -0.94 -16.94
CA GLU A 157 -1.57 -2.19 -17.54
C GLU A 157 -0.54 -1.97 -18.65
N GLU A 158 -0.82 -1.07 -19.61
CA GLU A 158 0.09 -0.70 -20.70
C GLU A 158 1.44 -0.19 -20.21
N LEU A 159 1.46 0.58 -19.11
CA LEU A 159 2.67 1.14 -18.52
C LEU A 159 3.34 0.23 -17.51
N ALA A 160 2.85 -1.00 -17.32
CA ALA A 160 3.28 -1.93 -16.30
C ALA A 160 3.37 -1.25 -14.91
N LEU A 161 2.32 -0.51 -14.56
CA LEU A 161 2.21 0.23 -13.30
C LEU A 161 1.27 -0.52 -12.36
N PRO A 162 1.75 -1.16 -11.29
CA PRO A 162 0.90 -1.90 -10.36
C PRO A 162 -0.19 -1.03 -9.75
N VAL A 163 -1.38 -1.61 -9.54
CA VAL A 163 -2.51 -0.95 -8.86
C VAL A 163 -2.78 -1.64 -7.53
N MET A 164 -2.61 -0.90 -6.44
CA MET A 164 -2.97 -1.34 -5.09
C MET A 164 -4.40 -0.90 -4.78
N ILE A 165 -5.28 -1.86 -4.59
CA ILE A 165 -6.70 -1.63 -4.26
C ILE A 165 -6.89 -1.89 -2.77
N HIS A 166 -7.38 -0.89 -2.02
CA HIS A 166 -7.77 -1.10 -0.63
C HIS A 166 -8.90 -2.12 -0.56
N THR A 167 -8.72 -3.16 0.22
CA THR A 167 -9.73 -4.16 0.54
C THR A 167 -9.85 -4.33 2.05
N GLY A 168 -11.08 -4.41 2.55
CA GLY A 168 -11.33 -4.44 3.98
C GLY A 168 -12.07 -3.21 4.49
N THR A 169 -12.26 -3.16 5.80
CA THR A 169 -13.05 -2.11 6.40
C THR A 169 -12.24 -0.83 6.67
N SER A 170 -12.93 0.30 6.59
CA SER A 170 -12.46 1.60 7.04
C SER A 170 -13.36 2.13 8.15
N ILE A 171 -12.76 2.80 9.13
CA ILE A 171 -13.46 3.45 10.25
C ILE A 171 -13.62 4.96 10.06
N PHE A 172 -13.11 5.50 8.95
CA PHE A 172 -13.18 6.94 8.69
C PHE A 172 -14.61 7.39 8.41
N PRO A 173 -15.06 8.54 8.97
CA PRO A 173 -16.38 9.10 8.69
C PRO A 173 -16.60 9.33 7.20
N GLY A 174 -17.76 8.93 6.69
CA GLY A 174 -18.10 9.03 5.27
C GLY A 174 -17.63 7.87 4.41
N ALA A 175 -16.73 7.00 4.89
CA ALA A 175 -16.31 5.81 4.16
C ALA A 175 -17.47 4.82 3.89
N ARG A 176 -17.47 4.18 2.72
CA ARG A 176 -18.47 3.19 2.31
C ARG A 176 -17.81 1.81 2.15
N ASN A 177 -17.85 1.00 3.20
CA ASN A 177 -17.16 -0.29 3.25
C ASN A 177 -17.65 -1.30 2.21
N VAL A 178 -18.90 -1.18 1.74
CA VAL A 178 -19.44 -2.03 0.67
C VAL A 178 -18.58 -2.02 -0.60
N TYR A 179 -17.88 -0.94 -0.88
CA TYR A 179 -17.00 -0.83 -2.05
C TYR A 179 -15.64 -1.51 -1.88
N ALA A 180 -15.27 -1.90 -0.67
CA ALA A 180 -13.96 -2.47 -0.36
C ALA A 180 -13.96 -4.01 -0.18
N GLN A 181 -15.03 -4.69 -0.61
CA GLN A 181 -15.08 -6.14 -0.66
C GLN A 181 -14.12 -6.65 -1.74
N PRO A 182 -13.19 -7.57 -1.41
CA PRO A 182 -12.21 -8.08 -2.37
C PRO A 182 -12.84 -8.67 -3.64
N ILE A 183 -13.99 -9.33 -3.51
CA ILE A 183 -14.68 -9.97 -4.64
C ILE A 183 -15.00 -8.98 -5.78
N LEU A 184 -15.15 -7.70 -5.49
CA LEU A 184 -15.35 -6.66 -6.51
C LEU A 184 -14.11 -6.42 -7.37
N ALA A 185 -12.94 -6.90 -6.96
CA ALA A 185 -11.72 -6.86 -7.77
C ALA A 185 -11.57 -8.10 -8.67
N ASP A 186 -12.45 -9.11 -8.57
CA ASP A 186 -12.41 -10.29 -9.43
C ASP A 186 -12.52 -9.91 -10.91
N ASP A 187 -13.47 -9.04 -11.24
CA ASP A 187 -13.63 -8.52 -12.60
C ASP A 187 -12.36 -7.80 -13.10
N VAL A 188 -11.67 -7.07 -12.23
CA VAL A 188 -10.41 -6.39 -12.60
C VAL A 188 -9.34 -7.42 -12.98
N GLY A 189 -9.25 -8.53 -12.25
CA GLY A 189 -8.30 -9.61 -12.56
C GLY A 189 -8.64 -10.35 -13.87
N VAL A 190 -9.92 -10.42 -14.24
CA VAL A 190 -10.39 -11.03 -15.50
C VAL A 190 -10.18 -10.09 -16.67
N ASP A 191 -10.60 -8.83 -16.54
CA ASP A 191 -10.65 -7.88 -17.66
C ASP A 191 -9.27 -7.27 -17.98
N PHE A 192 -8.33 -7.26 -16.99
CA PHE A 192 -6.97 -6.73 -17.13
C PHE A 192 -5.93 -7.78 -16.69
N PRO A 193 -5.72 -8.85 -17.48
CA PRO A 193 -4.95 -10.03 -17.06
C PRO A 193 -3.42 -9.78 -16.90
N ASN A 194 -2.90 -8.70 -17.46
CA ASN A 194 -1.48 -8.32 -17.34
C ASN A 194 -1.27 -7.22 -16.30
N LEU A 195 -2.34 -6.60 -15.77
CA LEU A 195 -2.26 -5.61 -14.71
C LEU A 195 -1.90 -6.30 -13.40
N VAL A 196 -0.81 -5.89 -12.78
CA VAL A 196 -0.50 -6.31 -11.40
C VAL A 196 -1.46 -5.61 -10.44
N VAL A 197 -2.29 -6.38 -9.74
CA VAL A 197 -3.24 -5.90 -8.73
C VAL A 197 -2.78 -6.36 -7.36
N ILE A 198 -2.69 -5.43 -6.39
CA ILE A 198 -2.34 -5.72 -4.99
C ILE A 198 -3.56 -5.43 -4.13
N LEU A 199 -4.14 -6.47 -3.52
CA LEU A 199 -5.24 -6.35 -2.57
C LEU A 199 -4.66 -5.92 -1.21
N ALA A 200 -4.75 -4.64 -0.91
CA ALA A 200 -4.22 -4.12 0.35
C ALA A 200 -5.02 -4.66 1.53
N HIS A 201 -4.29 -5.01 2.61
CA HIS A 201 -4.84 -5.53 3.86
C HIS A 201 -5.53 -6.91 3.77
N GLY A 202 -5.44 -7.60 2.62
CA GLY A 202 -6.02 -8.93 2.45
C GLY A 202 -7.49 -9.05 2.86
N GLY A 203 -8.31 -7.99 2.71
CA GLY A 203 -9.75 -8.01 3.04
C GLY A 203 -10.10 -7.86 4.53
N ARG A 204 -9.15 -7.41 5.38
CA ARG A 204 -9.34 -7.34 6.84
C ARG A 204 -10.53 -6.47 7.30
N PRO A 205 -11.17 -6.83 8.40
CA PRO A 205 -11.19 -8.13 9.07
C PRO A 205 -12.28 -9.07 8.55
N LEU A 206 -13.14 -8.62 7.62
CA LEU A 206 -14.39 -9.31 7.29
C LEU A 206 -14.27 -10.28 6.10
N TRP A 207 -13.36 -10.02 5.12
CA TRP A 207 -13.37 -10.69 3.81
C TRP A 207 -12.03 -11.35 3.46
N MET A 208 -11.30 -11.86 4.44
CA MET A 208 -9.96 -12.43 4.24
C MET A 208 -9.97 -13.68 3.38
N ASN A 209 -11.01 -14.52 3.50
CA ASN A 209 -11.18 -15.69 2.65
C ASN A 209 -11.40 -15.35 1.17
N GLU A 210 -12.10 -14.24 0.89
CA GLU A 210 -12.29 -13.76 -0.47
C GLU A 210 -10.95 -13.30 -1.07
N ALA A 211 -10.17 -12.50 -0.33
CA ALA A 211 -8.85 -12.07 -0.78
C ALA A 211 -7.92 -13.26 -1.04
N PHE A 212 -7.89 -14.23 -0.13
CA PHE A 212 -7.10 -15.46 -0.31
C PHE A 212 -7.53 -16.25 -1.56
N PHE A 213 -8.84 -16.37 -1.80
CA PHE A 213 -9.37 -17.01 -2.99
C PHE A 213 -8.91 -16.30 -4.27
N LEU A 214 -9.02 -14.97 -4.33
CA LEU A 214 -8.65 -14.18 -5.51
C LEU A 214 -7.15 -14.26 -5.82
N VAL A 215 -6.30 -14.20 -4.81
CA VAL A 215 -4.85 -14.34 -4.97
C VAL A 215 -4.47 -15.71 -5.53
N ARG A 216 -5.19 -16.76 -5.13
CA ARG A 216 -5.00 -18.10 -5.70
C ARG A 216 -5.52 -18.22 -7.13
N ARG A 217 -6.68 -17.61 -7.40
CA ARG A 217 -7.36 -17.69 -8.68
C ARG A 217 -6.60 -16.97 -9.80
N HIS A 218 -6.15 -15.74 -9.57
CA HIS A 218 -5.57 -14.87 -10.58
C HIS A 218 -4.04 -14.88 -10.54
N LYS A 219 -3.39 -14.98 -11.70
CA LYS A 219 -1.91 -14.94 -11.82
C LYS A 219 -1.35 -13.57 -11.47
N ASN A 220 -2.09 -12.51 -11.78
CA ASN A 220 -1.72 -11.10 -11.65
C ASN A 220 -2.15 -10.47 -10.33
N MET A 221 -2.80 -11.22 -9.43
CA MET A 221 -3.21 -10.71 -8.13
C MET A 221 -2.26 -11.11 -7.01
N TYR A 222 -1.95 -10.12 -6.20
CA TYR A 222 -1.14 -10.18 -4.98
C TYR A 222 -1.98 -9.65 -3.83
N MET A 223 -1.53 -9.81 -2.60
CA MET A 223 -2.06 -9.08 -1.45
C MET A 223 -0.94 -8.58 -0.54
N ASP A 224 -1.15 -7.48 0.15
CA ASP A 224 -0.33 -7.13 1.30
C ASP A 224 -1.05 -7.48 2.61
N ILE A 225 -0.28 -7.69 3.67
CA ILE A 225 -0.77 -8.04 4.99
C ILE A 225 -0.76 -6.85 5.96
N SER A 226 -0.67 -5.65 5.43
CA SER A 226 -0.61 -4.41 6.21
C SER A 226 -1.87 -4.18 7.04
N GLY A 227 -1.72 -3.52 8.18
CA GLY A 227 -2.84 -3.26 9.10
C GLY A 227 -3.46 -4.51 9.75
N ILE A 228 -2.93 -5.71 9.50
CA ILE A 228 -3.26 -6.93 10.23
C ILE A 228 -2.27 -7.06 11.38
N PRO A 229 -2.71 -7.19 12.64
CA PRO A 229 -1.78 -7.46 13.73
C PRO A 229 -0.94 -8.72 13.40
N PRO A 230 0.40 -8.65 13.38
CA PRO A 230 1.22 -9.75 12.86
C PRO A 230 0.92 -11.10 13.52
N GLN A 231 0.67 -11.12 14.84
CA GLN A 231 0.32 -12.32 15.58
C GLN A 231 -1.02 -12.95 15.15
N LYS A 232 -1.85 -12.21 14.38
CA LYS A 232 -3.13 -12.70 13.86
C LYS A 232 -3.05 -13.18 12.41
N VAL A 233 -1.91 -12.99 11.75
CA VAL A 233 -1.75 -13.35 10.33
C VAL A 233 -2.05 -14.84 10.11
N MET A 234 -1.50 -15.73 10.95
CA MET A 234 -1.73 -17.17 10.84
C MET A 234 -3.15 -17.62 11.22
N GLU A 235 -3.85 -16.84 12.06
CA GLU A 235 -5.26 -17.08 12.38
C GLU A 235 -6.15 -16.80 11.16
N HIS A 236 -5.86 -15.71 10.45
CA HIS A 236 -6.64 -15.27 9.28
C HIS A 236 -6.24 -15.98 7.99
N PHE A 237 -4.95 -16.28 7.85
CA PHE A 237 -4.39 -16.96 6.68
C PHE A 237 -3.58 -18.20 7.10
N PRO A 238 -4.23 -19.27 7.62
CA PRO A 238 -3.52 -20.48 8.07
C PRO A 238 -2.77 -21.19 6.94
N ARG A 239 -3.09 -20.88 5.70
CA ARG A 239 -2.48 -21.43 4.48
C ARG A 239 -1.66 -20.38 3.70
N ILE A 240 -1.12 -19.37 4.38
CA ILE A 240 -0.37 -18.27 3.74
C ILE A 240 0.83 -18.76 2.94
N GLU A 241 1.46 -19.86 3.35
CA GLU A 241 2.60 -20.44 2.65
C GLU A 241 2.27 -20.94 1.24
N GLU A 242 1.02 -21.35 0.98
CA GLU A 242 0.58 -21.76 -0.36
C GLU A 242 0.56 -20.60 -1.37
N ILE A 243 0.47 -19.37 -0.88
CA ILE A 243 0.44 -18.16 -1.68
C ILE A 243 1.63 -17.23 -1.39
N ALA A 244 2.66 -17.72 -0.71
CA ALA A 244 3.79 -16.91 -0.26
C ALA A 244 4.48 -16.14 -1.39
N ASP A 245 4.43 -16.63 -2.65
CA ASP A 245 4.96 -15.95 -3.84
C ASP A 245 4.16 -14.70 -4.27
N LYS A 246 3.00 -14.48 -3.64
CA LYS A 246 2.06 -13.40 -3.98
C LYS A 246 1.65 -12.56 -2.77
N VAL A 247 2.28 -12.77 -1.62
CA VAL A 247 2.06 -11.97 -0.42
C VAL A 247 3.19 -10.96 -0.26
N LEU A 248 2.84 -9.73 0.11
CA LEU A 248 3.76 -8.62 0.34
C LEU A 248 3.68 -8.20 1.81
N PHE A 249 4.81 -7.85 2.38
CA PHE A 249 4.85 -7.26 3.71
C PHE A 249 4.53 -5.76 3.63
N GLY A 250 3.72 -5.30 4.57
CA GLY A 250 3.42 -3.90 4.81
C GLY A 250 2.93 -3.70 6.24
N THR A 251 3.16 -2.53 6.81
CA THR A 251 2.72 -2.22 8.18
C THR A 251 1.41 -1.44 8.24
N ASP A 252 1.11 -0.61 7.25
CA ASP A 252 0.03 0.39 7.27
C ASP A 252 0.31 1.52 8.30
N TRP A 253 1.59 1.68 8.73
CA TRP A 253 1.93 2.75 9.67
C TRP A 253 1.82 4.13 8.99
N PRO A 254 1.30 5.16 9.67
CA PRO A 254 0.73 5.22 11.00
C PRO A 254 -0.80 5.05 11.05
N GLY A 255 -1.35 4.14 10.28
CA GLY A 255 -2.79 3.86 10.26
C GLY A 255 -3.38 3.58 11.65
N PRO A 256 -4.69 3.79 11.84
CA PRO A 256 -5.34 3.50 13.10
C PRO A 256 -5.13 2.04 13.55
N GLY A 257 -4.72 1.86 14.81
CA GLY A 257 -4.45 0.54 15.38
C GLY A 257 -3.07 -0.06 15.07
N VAL A 258 -2.23 0.63 14.29
CA VAL A 258 -0.84 0.21 14.02
C VAL A 258 0.12 0.91 14.99
N PRO A 259 0.67 0.21 16.00
CA PRO A 259 1.44 0.85 17.07
C PRO A 259 2.84 1.30 16.65
N GLY A 260 3.46 0.63 15.68
CA GLY A 260 4.80 0.96 15.22
C GLY A 260 5.35 -0.05 14.21
N VAL A 261 6.37 0.36 13.46
CA VAL A 261 6.95 -0.43 12.37
C VAL A 261 7.84 -1.56 12.90
N LYS A 262 8.82 -1.24 13.77
CA LYS A 262 9.80 -2.22 14.28
C LYS A 262 9.13 -3.39 15.00
N GLY A 263 8.17 -3.10 15.88
CA GLY A 263 7.43 -4.15 16.58
C GLY A 263 6.56 -5.01 15.66
N ASN A 264 6.07 -4.48 14.53
CA ASN A 264 5.39 -5.28 13.51
C ASN A 264 6.35 -6.28 12.85
N ILE A 265 7.53 -5.82 12.47
CA ILE A 265 8.57 -6.65 11.85
C ILE A 265 8.99 -7.79 12.77
N GLU A 266 9.33 -7.46 14.03
CA GLU A 266 9.75 -8.43 15.04
C GLU A 266 8.68 -9.52 15.26
N LYS A 267 7.41 -9.11 15.39
CA LYS A 267 6.29 -10.05 15.57
C LYS A 267 6.03 -10.90 14.33
N PHE A 268 6.18 -10.34 13.13
CA PHE A 268 6.03 -11.12 11.90
C PHE A 268 7.14 -12.16 11.77
N ARG A 269 8.40 -11.78 12.03
CA ARG A 269 9.54 -12.70 12.00
C ARG A 269 9.42 -13.86 13.01
N ALA A 270 8.70 -13.66 14.12
CA ALA A 270 8.45 -14.66 15.13
C ALA A 270 7.33 -15.67 14.77
N LEU A 271 6.62 -15.47 13.64
CA LEU A 271 5.57 -16.39 13.22
C LEU A 271 6.16 -17.73 12.77
N PRO A 272 5.42 -18.85 13.00
CA PRO A 272 5.82 -20.18 12.56
C PRO A 272 5.58 -20.36 11.03
N ILE A 273 6.23 -19.54 10.25
CA ILE A 273 6.23 -19.54 8.77
C ILE A 273 7.63 -19.98 8.32
N ALA A 274 7.71 -20.86 7.32
CA ALA A 274 8.98 -21.33 6.79
C ALA A 274 9.89 -20.14 6.38
N PRO A 275 11.21 -20.18 6.70
CA PRO A 275 12.12 -19.07 6.39
C PRO A 275 12.11 -18.63 4.93
N THR A 276 11.95 -19.56 4.00
CA THR A 276 11.84 -19.27 2.56
C THR A 276 10.55 -18.51 2.23
N ALA A 277 9.44 -18.81 2.88
CA ALA A 277 8.19 -18.07 2.71
C ALA A 277 8.27 -16.69 3.37
N GLN A 278 8.90 -16.58 4.55
CA GLN A 278 9.16 -15.28 5.17
C GLN A 278 10.01 -14.37 4.28
N GLN A 279 11.10 -14.90 3.69
CA GLN A 279 11.95 -14.17 2.76
C GLN A 279 11.16 -13.62 1.56
N LYS A 280 10.31 -14.45 0.95
CA LYS A 280 9.44 -14.03 -0.16
C LYS A 280 8.51 -12.89 0.25
N ILE A 281 7.85 -13.03 1.40
CA ILE A 281 6.88 -12.04 1.89
C ILE A 281 7.56 -10.74 2.29
N LEU A 282 8.69 -10.81 3.02
CA LEU A 282 9.40 -9.64 3.51
C LEU A 282 10.13 -8.86 2.41
N TYR A 283 10.56 -9.53 1.34
CA TYR A 283 11.46 -8.91 0.38
C TYR A 283 11.22 -9.31 -1.08
N ASP A 284 11.38 -10.58 -1.44
CA ASP A 284 11.57 -11.01 -2.83
C ASP A 284 10.42 -10.59 -3.76
N ASN A 285 9.17 -10.73 -3.28
CA ASN A 285 8.00 -10.39 -4.06
C ASN A 285 7.91 -8.89 -4.36
N ALA A 286 8.14 -8.04 -3.35
CA ALA A 286 8.15 -6.60 -3.55
C ALA A 286 9.34 -6.16 -4.42
N ALA A 287 10.52 -6.75 -4.24
CA ALA A 287 11.70 -6.49 -5.07
C ALA A 287 11.45 -6.81 -6.56
N ARG A 288 10.73 -7.91 -6.83
CA ARG A 288 10.35 -8.31 -8.20
C ARG A 288 9.33 -7.36 -8.81
N LEU A 289 8.32 -6.91 -8.05
CA LEU A 289 7.27 -6.02 -8.56
C LEU A 289 7.75 -4.56 -8.72
N PHE A 290 8.70 -4.14 -7.92
CA PHE A 290 9.24 -2.77 -7.89
C PHE A 290 10.76 -2.78 -8.07
N PRO A 291 11.28 -3.17 -9.25
CA PRO A 291 12.72 -3.19 -9.51
C PRO A 291 13.30 -1.77 -9.45
N VAL A 292 14.57 -1.62 -9.01
CA VAL A 292 15.31 -0.35 -8.86
C VAL A 292 16.46 -0.28 -9.86
#